data_611ffabe9b68e9e32f9dc1cb51a4d9f4
#
_entry.id   611ffabe9b68e9e32f9dc1cb51a4d9f4
#
_cell.length_a   1.000
_cell.length_b   1.000
_cell.length_c   1.000
_cell.angle_alpha   90.00
_cell.angle_beta   90.00
_cell.angle_gamma   90.00
#
_symmetry.space_group_name_H-M   'P 1'
#
loop_
_entity.id
_entity.type
_entity.pdbx_description
1 polymer ?
#
loop_
_entity_poly.entity_id
_entity_poly.type
_entity_poly.pdbx_seq_one_letter_code
_entity_poly.pdbx_strand_id
1 'polypeptide(L)'
;TPKNEKAIVSILGTGSNCSYFDGKILHQKVQSLGYIAMDDCSGNRFGRHLLRGYYFNKMPVAMAKEFEEEYNLEPDYIKHNLYKEPNPNAYLATFAKFLIKHKDDEFCKKLIKKEMKSFVKNYIMQYENHKEVPVHFIGSIAFYLKDELEVMLNKYEIKLGNVLRRPIDG
;
A
#
# COMPACT_ATOMS: atom_id res chain seq x y z
N THR A 1 -7.49 7.86 -17.03
CA THR A 1 -6.69 7.63 -18.27
C THR A 1 -7.29 8.43 -19.39
N PRO A 2 -6.48 9.08 -20.26
CA PRO A 2 -6.97 9.60 -21.54
C PRO A 2 -7.70 8.46 -22.27
N LYS A 3 -8.82 8.76 -22.90
CA LYS A 3 -9.64 7.76 -23.60
C LYS A 3 -8.76 6.93 -24.55
N ASN A 4 -8.72 5.62 -24.35
CA ASN A 4 -8.02 4.61 -25.15
C ASN A 4 -6.49 4.49 -24.99
N GLU A 5 -5.86 5.11 -24.02
CA GLU A 5 -4.44 4.89 -23.75
C GLU A 5 -4.22 3.60 -22.96
N LYS A 6 -3.30 2.75 -23.43
CA LYS A 6 -2.87 1.55 -22.71
C LYS A 6 -2.12 1.95 -21.42
N ALA A 7 -2.48 1.34 -20.31
CA ALA A 7 -1.87 1.64 -19.02
C ALA A 7 -2.01 0.49 -18.04
N ILE A 8 -1.13 0.44 -17.06
CA ILE A 8 -1.34 -0.35 -15.84
C ILE A 8 -2.04 0.56 -14.83
N VAL A 9 -3.07 0.05 -14.18
CA VAL A 9 -3.82 0.77 -13.14
C VAL A 9 -3.69 0.00 -11.84
N SER A 10 -3.15 0.65 -10.84
CA SER A 10 -2.88 0.06 -9.53
C SER A 10 -3.68 0.79 -8.45
N ILE A 11 -4.23 0.03 -7.51
CA ILE A 11 -4.90 0.55 -6.33
C ILE A 11 -4.00 0.32 -5.13
N LEU A 12 -3.68 1.38 -4.38
CA LEU A 12 -2.98 1.34 -3.09
C LEU A 12 -3.78 2.16 -2.08
N GLY A 13 -4.70 1.49 -1.42
CA GLY A 13 -5.59 2.04 -0.39
C GLY A 13 -5.63 1.15 0.84
N THR A 14 -6.81 0.82 1.35
CA THR A 14 -6.99 -0.17 2.43
C THR A 14 -6.41 -1.53 2.04
N GLY A 15 -6.69 -1.99 0.83
CA GLY A 15 -6.08 -3.13 0.17
C GLY A 15 -5.26 -2.68 -1.04
N SER A 16 -4.81 -3.64 -1.85
CA SER A 16 -4.11 -3.36 -3.09
C SER A 16 -4.56 -4.25 -4.25
N ASN A 17 -4.48 -3.72 -5.45
CA ASN A 17 -4.80 -4.44 -6.68
C ASN A 17 -4.05 -3.82 -7.87
N CYS A 18 -3.94 -4.59 -8.96
CA CYS A 18 -3.26 -4.14 -10.17
C CYS A 18 -3.90 -4.78 -11.41
N SER A 19 -4.23 -3.98 -12.39
CA SER A 19 -4.83 -4.41 -13.66
C SER A 19 -4.17 -3.70 -14.84
N TYR A 20 -4.22 -4.31 -16.00
CA TYR A 20 -3.77 -3.71 -17.26
C TYR A 20 -4.97 -3.33 -18.13
N PHE A 21 -5.00 -2.09 -18.58
CA PHE A 21 -5.97 -1.59 -19.55
C PHE A 21 -5.33 -1.57 -20.95
N ASP A 22 -5.91 -2.31 -21.89
CA ASP A 22 -5.39 -2.44 -23.25
C ASP A 22 -5.90 -1.35 -24.22
N GLY A 23 -6.64 -0.38 -23.70
CA GLY A 23 -7.35 0.65 -24.46
C GLY A 23 -8.85 0.36 -24.64
N LYS A 24 -9.29 -0.85 -24.26
CA LYS A 24 -10.70 -1.28 -24.39
C LYS A 24 -11.21 -1.95 -23.13
N ILE A 25 -10.48 -2.94 -22.60
CA ILE A 25 -10.88 -3.73 -21.43
C ILE A 25 -9.75 -3.82 -20.41
N LEU A 26 -10.10 -4.14 -19.16
CA LEU A 26 -9.17 -4.41 -18.08
C LEU A 26 -8.82 -5.89 -18.04
N HIS A 27 -7.52 -6.17 -17.98
CA HIS A 27 -6.96 -7.51 -17.78
C HIS A 27 -6.33 -7.61 -16.40
N GLN A 28 -6.68 -8.64 -15.65
CA GLN A 28 -6.11 -8.91 -14.34
C GLN A 28 -5.32 -10.19 -14.36
N LYS A 29 -3.99 -10.12 -14.27
CA LYS A 29 -3.10 -11.30 -14.21
C LYS A 29 -2.97 -11.83 -12.79
N VAL A 30 -2.92 -10.95 -11.79
CA VAL A 30 -2.80 -11.33 -10.39
C VAL A 30 -4.17 -11.34 -9.75
N GLN A 31 -4.63 -12.53 -9.37
CA GLN A 31 -5.90 -12.70 -8.68
C GLN A 31 -5.82 -12.08 -7.28
N SER A 32 -6.79 -11.24 -6.93
CA SER A 32 -6.87 -10.68 -5.58
C SER A 32 -7.43 -11.73 -4.61
N LEU A 33 -6.63 -12.13 -3.63
CA LEU A 33 -7.02 -13.07 -2.57
C LEU A 33 -7.28 -12.38 -1.23
N GLY A 34 -7.22 -11.04 -1.20
CA GLY A 34 -7.50 -10.24 -0.02
C GLY A 34 -6.33 -10.12 0.96
N TYR A 35 -6.61 -9.48 2.08
CA TYR A 35 -5.60 -8.98 3.02
C TYR A 35 -4.83 -10.07 3.78
N ILE A 36 -5.38 -11.26 3.94
CA ILE A 36 -4.70 -12.35 4.65
C ILE A 36 -3.51 -12.87 3.83
N ALA A 37 -3.72 -13.08 2.54
CA ALA A 37 -2.74 -13.72 1.66
C ALA A 37 -1.93 -12.72 0.82
N MET A 38 -2.50 -11.57 0.51
CA MET A 38 -1.95 -10.62 -0.47
C MET A 38 -1.96 -9.18 0.06
N ASP A 39 -2.34 -8.22 -0.76
CA ASP A 39 -2.44 -6.79 -0.46
C ASP A 39 -1.10 -6.11 -0.15
N ASP A 40 -0.04 -6.47 -0.85
CA ASP A 40 1.27 -5.82 -0.71
C ASP A 40 1.14 -4.30 -0.88
N CYS A 41 1.89 -3.53 -0.08
CA CYS A 41 1.94 -2.08 -0.11
C CYS A 41 0.59 -1.38 0.18
N SER A 42 -0.32 -2.04 0.88
CA SER A 42 -1.62 -1.49 1.26
C SER A 42 -1.63 -0.95 2.69
N GLY A 43 -2.67 -0.19 3.03
CA GLY A 43 -2.88 0.31 4.39
C GLY A 43 -2.98 -0.80 5.42
N ASN A 44 -3.72 -1.88 5.12
CA ASN A 44 -3.82 -3.03 6.03
C ASN A 44 -2.48 -3.73 6.24
N ARG A 45 -1.67 -3.83 5.20
CA ARG A 45 -0.33 -4.43 5.27
C ARG A 45 0.61 -3.60 6.13
N PHE A 46 0.62 -2.29 5.96
CA PHE A 46 1.40 -1.38 6.81
C PHE A 46 0.94 -1.41 8.26
N GLY A 47 -0.36 -1.44 8.51
CA GLY A 47 -0.90 -1.58 9.87
C GLY A 47 -0.43 -2.86 10.55
N ARG A 48 -0.44 -3.98 9.84
CA ARG A 48 0.10 -5.24 10.33
C ARG A 48 1.58 -5.13 10.69
N HIS A 49 2.38 -4.48 9.84
CA HIS A 49 3.80 -4.27 10.13
C HIS A 49 4.03 -3.39 11.38
N LEU A 50 3.25 -2.33 11.56
CA LEU A 50 3.35 -1.46 12.73
C LEU A 50 3.01 -2.20 14.03
N LEU A 51 1.89 -2.94 14.06
CA LEU A 51 1.53 -3.76 15.22
C LEU A 51 2.61 -4.80 15.54
N ARG A 52 3.13 -5.49 14.53
CA ARG A 52 4.22 -6.46 14.71
C ARG A 52 5.51 -5.78 15.18
N GLY A 53 5.84 -4.62 14.64
CA GLY A 53 7.00 -3.84 15.06
C GLY A 53 6.92 -3.42 16.52
N TYR A 54 5.73 -2.99 16.95
CA TYR A 54 5.47 -2.63 18.34
C TYR A 54 5.56 -3.85 19.28
N TYR A 55 4.78 -4.89 19.05
CA TYR A 55 4.71 -6.06 19.94
C TYR A 55 5.97 -6.91 19.95
N PHE A 56 6.78 -6.90 18.90
CA PHE A 56 8.08 -7.57 18.87
C PHE A 56 9.25 -6.67 19.28
N ASN A 57 8.97 -5.50 19.87
CA ASN A 57 9.97 -4.53 20.33
C ASN A 57 11.01 -4.14 19.26
N LYS A 58 10.56 -4.03 18.02
CA LYS A 58 11.39 -3.62 16.86
C LYS A 58 11.21 -2.15 16.50
N MET A 59 10.14 -1.52 16.99
CA MET A 59 9.88 -0.10 16.82
C MET A 59 10.81 0.71 17.73
N PRO A 60 11.40 1.83 17.26
CA PRO A 60 12.19 2.72 18.13
C PRO A 60 11.40 3.16 19.35
N VAL A 61 12.05 3.26 20.52
CA VAL A 61 11.39 3.53 21.81
C VAL A 61 10.53 4.80 21.80
N ALA A 62 11.08 5.89 21.23
CA ALA A 62 10.34 7.17 21.14
C ALA A 62 9.08 7.04 20.24
N MET A 63 9.21 6.33 19.12
CA MET A 63 8.10 6.05 18.20
C MET A 63 7.05 5.13 18.84
N ALA A 64 7.48 4.12 19.62
CA ALA A 64 6.59 3.21 20.34
C ALA A 64 5.72 3.96 21.36
N LYS A 65 6.31 4.92 22.10
CA LYS A 65 5.55 5.77 23.04
C LYS A 65 4.49 6.61 22.33
N GLU A 66 4.85 7.24 21.22
CA GLU A 66 3.89 8.02 20.44
C GLU A 66 2.78 7.13 19.86
N PHE A 67 3.12 5.91 19.45
CA PHE A 67 2.16 4.92 18.97
C PHE A 67 1.16 4.50 20.05
N GLU A 68 1.62 4.32 21.30
CA GLU A 68 0.77 4.06 22.48
C GLU A 68 -0.16 5.24 22.80
N GLU A 69 0.29 6.48 22.60
CA GLU A 69 -0.53 7.68 22.85
C GLU A 69 -1.62 7.85 21.77
N GLU A 70 -1.37 7.45 20.55
CA GLU A 70 -2.31 7.62 19.43
C GLU A 70 -3.33 6.48 19.29
N TYR A 71 -3.00 5.27 19.75
CA TYR A 71 -3.84 4.08 19.52
C TYR A 71 -4.08 3.29 20.79
N ASN A 72 -5.26 2.68 20.88
CA ASN A 72 -5.52 1.67 21.90
C ASN A 72 -4.83 0.36 21.50
N LEU A 73 -3.71 0.06 22.16
CA LEU A 73 -2.88 -1.12 21.91
C LEU A 73 -3.12 -2.23 22.94
N GLU A 74 -4.21 -2.18 23.69
CA GLU A 74 -4.60 -3.25 24.61
C GLU A 74 -4.87 -4.54 23.79
N PRO A 75 -4.25 -5.68 24.17
CA PRO A 75 -4.29 -6.90 23.36
C PRO A 75 -5.69 -7.44 23.07
N ASP A 76 -6.59 -7.37 24.05
CA ASP A 76 -7.96 -7.88 23.85
C ASP A 76 -8.80 -6.95 22.96
N TYR A 77 -8.56 -5.65 23.04
CA TYR A 77 -9.17 -4.69 22.12
C TYR A 77 -8.72 -4.93 20.67
N ILE A 78 -7.41 -5.14 20.45
CA ILE A 78 -6.88 -5.44 19.11
C ILE A 78 -7.46 -6.77 18.59
N LYS A 79 -7.45 -7.83 19.40
CA LYS A 79 -8.02 -9.14 19.03
C LYS A 79 -9.51 -9.05 18.70
N HIS A 80 -10.27 -8.26 19.46
CA HIS A 80 -11.68 -8.03 19.18
C HIS A 80 -11.87 -7.43 17.78
N ASN A 81 -11.15 -6.37 17.45
CA ASN A 81 -11.23 -5.71 16.13
C ASN A 81 -10.75 -6.60 14.98
N LEU A 82 -9.78 -7.48 15.22
CA LEU A 82 -9.25 -8.38 14.18
C LEU A 82 -10.12 -9.60 13.93
N TYR A 83 -10.82 -10.14 14.96
CA TYR A 83 -11.45 -11.46 14.88
C TYR A 83 -12.95 -11.47 15.17
N LYS A 84 -13.51 -10.39 15.70
CA LYS A 84 -14.94 -10.32 16.06
C LYS A 84 -15.70 -9.24 15.29
N GLU A 85 -15.04 -8.14 14.97
CA GLU A 85 -15.64 -7.05 14.21
C GLU A 85 -15.58 -7.30 12.70
N PRO A 86 -16.54 -6.75 11.92
CA PRO A 86 -16.46 -6.78 10.47
C PRO A 86 -15.31 -5.89 9.96
N ASN A 87 -14.76 -6.22 8.79
CA ASN A 87 -13.75 -5.45 8.10
C ASN A 87 -12.41 -5.24 8.87
N PRO A 88 -11.76 -6.31 9.36
CA PRO A 88 -10.46 -6.19 10.06
C PRO A 88 -9.36 -5.57 9.19
N ASN A 89 -9.45 -5.68 7.87
CA ASN A 89 -8.57 -4.98 6.94
C ASN A 89 -8.67 -3.45 7.05
N ALA A 90 -9.88 -2.91 7.19
CA ALA A 90 -10.09 -1.48 7.41
C ALA A 90 -9.52 -1.03 8.76
N TYR A 91 -9.72 -1.84 9.82
CA TYR A 91 -9.12 -1.59 11.13
C TYR A 91 -7.59 -1.53 11.04
N LEU A 92 -6.95 -2.52 10.42
CA LEU A 92 -5.51 -2.52 10.20
C LEU A 92 -5.04 -1.29 9.42
N ALA A 93 -5.78 -0.87 8.40
CA ALA A 93 -5.43 0.30 7.59
C ALA A 93 -5.49 1.62 8.38
N THR A 94 -6.19 1.68 9.52
CA THR A 94 -6.21 2.89 10.37
C THR A 94 -4.82 3.27 10.89
N PHE A 95 -3.95 2.30 11.09
CA PHE A 95 -2.57 2.53 11.55
C PHE A 95 -1.67 3.15 10.47
N ALA A 96 -2.06 3.07 9.20
CA ALA A 96 -1.24 3.60 8.10
C ALA A 96 -1.00 5.12 8.18
N LYS A 97 -1.90 5.87 8.84
CA LYS A 97 -1.69 7.30 9.10
C LYS A 97 -0.42 7.57 9.92
N PHE A 98 -0.15 6.72 10.90
CA PHE A 98 1.07 6.79 11.71
C PHE A 98 2.32 6.54 10.86
N LEU A 99 2.31 5.54 10.00
CA LEU A 99 3.41 5.29 9.07
C LEU A 99 3.67 6.49 8.16
N ILE A 100 2.62 7.10 7.61
CA ILE A 100 2.74 8.28 6.73
C ILE A 100 3.32 9.47 7.49
N LYS A 101 2.89 9.71 8.74
CA LYS A 101 3.41 10.74 9.63
C LYS A 101 4.91 10.56 9.88
N HIS A 102 5.37 9.33 10.01
CA HIS A 102 6.75 8.95 10.31
C HIS A 102 7.51 8.41 9.10
N LYS A 103 7.07 8.71 7.88
CA LYS A 103 7.64 8.13 6.65
C LYS A 103 9.14 8.41 6.44
N ASP A 104 9.65 9.46 7.07
CA ASP A 104 11.07 9.84 7.01
C ASP A 104 11.96 9.16 8.05
N ASP A 105 11.37 8.49 9.05
CA ASP A 105 12.11 7.69 10.01
C ASP A 105 12.61 6.38 9.40
N GLU A 106 13.81 5.96 9.78
CA GLU A 106 14.46 4.76 9.22
C GLU A 106 13.62 3.48 9.36
N PHE A 107 12.90 3.34 10.46
CA PHE A 107 12.00 2.19 10.67
C PHE A 107 10.87 2.16 9.63
N CYS A 108 10.17 3.28 9.44
CA CYS A 108 9.09 3.39 8.46
C CYS A 108 9.60 3.37 7.02
N LYS A 109 10.73 4.03 6.73
CA LYS A 109 11.38 3.98 5.40
C LYS A 109 11.65 2.55 4.94
N LYS A 110 12.18 1.71 5.83
CA LYS A 110 12.47 0.29 5.53
C LYS A 110 11.19 -0.47 5.21
N LEU A 111 10.12 -0.26 5.96
CA LEU A 111 8.82 -0.89 5.71
C LEU A 111 8.24 -0.44 4.36
N ILE A 112 8.23 0.86 4.09
CA ILE A 112 7.73 1.44 2.84
C ILE A 112 8.50 0.86 1.65
N LYS A 113 9.83 0.91 1.69
CA LYS A 113 10.69 0.39 0.63
C LYS A 113 10.49 -1.10 0.37
N LYS A 114 10.35 -1.90 1.43
CA LYS A 114 10.10 -3.34 1.34
C LYS A 114 8.77 -3.62 0.64
N GLU A 115 7.70 -2.98 1.08
CA GLU A 115 6.36 -3.23 0.56
C GLU A 115 6.20 -2.70 -0.88
N MET A 116 6.76 -1.53 -1.19
CA MET A 116 6.76 -1.01 -2.56
C MET A 116 7.53 -1.91 -3.52
N LYS A 117 8.70 -2.41 -3.10
CA LYS A 117 9.47 -3.38 -3.89
C LYS A 117 8.67 -4.67 -4.13
N SER A 118 7.98 -5.17 -3.09
CA SER A 118 7.14 -6.35 -3.19
C SER A 118 5.99 -6.13 -4.18
N PHE A 119 5.29 -5.00 -4.09
CA PHE A 119 4.21 -4.65 -5.00
C PHE A 119 4.67 -4.53 -6.46
N VAL A 120 5.77 -3.84 -6.71
CA VAL A 120 6.32 -3.69 -8.06
C VAL A 120 6.63 -5.07 -8.65
N LYS A 121 7.34 -5.93 -7.91
CA LYS A 121 7.75 -7.26 -8.40
C LYS A 121 6.59 -8.23 -8.56
N ASN A 122 5.67 -8.27 -7.59
CA ASN A 122 4.60 -9.26 -7.54
C ASN A 122 3.39 -8.88 -8.39
N TYR A 123 3.16 -7.59 -8.62
CA TYR A 123 1.97 -7.10 -9.33
C TYR A 123 2.30 -6.44 -10.66
N ILE A 124 3.10 -5.38 -10.68
CA ILE A 124 3.35 -4.59 -11.89
C ILE A 124 4.19 -5.37 -12.91
N MET A 125 5.26 -6.00 -12.46
CA MET A 125 6.18 -6.75 -13.34
C MET A 125 5.61 -8.06 -13.90
N GLN A 126 4.40 -8.46 -13.47
CA GLN A 126 3.67 -9.56 -14.08
C GLN A 126 3.17 -9.22 -15.50
N TYR A 127 3.03 -7.94 -15.82
CA TYR A 127 2.66 -7.47 -17.16
C TYR A 127 3.92 -7.27 -18.00
N GLU A 128 4.00 -7.97 -19.14
CA GLU A 128 5.19 -7.98 -20.03
C GLU A 128 5.57 -6.57 -20.52
N ASN A 129 4.54 -5.73 -20.76
CA ASN A 129 4.70 -4.36 -21.23
C ASN A 129 4.81 -3.30 -20.12
N HIS A 130 5.14 -3.67 -18.89
CA HIS A 130 5.22 -2.76 -17.75
C HIS A 130 6.22 -1.60 -17.91
N LYS A 131 7.20 -1.72 -18.79
CA LYS A 131 8.15 -0.63 -19.14
C LYS A 131 7.66 0.26 -20.29
N GLU A 132 6.69 -0.20 -21.06
CA GLU A 132 6.22 0.47 -22.28
C GLU A 132 5.02 1.38 -22.03
N VAL A 133 4.29 1.13 -20.94
CA VAL A 133 3.06 1.86 -20.61
C VAL A 133 3.18 2.55 -19.26
N PRO A 134 2.48 3.69 -19.04
CA PRO A 134 2.45 4.32 -17.72
C PRO A 134 1.70 3.46 -16.70
N VAL A 135 2.10 3.59 -15.44
CA VAL A 135 1.38 3.00 -14.30
C VAL A 135 0.67 4.12 -13.54
N HIS A 136 -0.64 4.09 -13.55
CA HIS A 136 -1.49 5.01 -12.80
C HIS A 136 -1.82 4.39 -11.44
N PHE A 137 -1.92 5.24 -10.42
CA PHE A 137 -2.25 4.81 -9.07
C PHE A 137 -3.48 5.54 -8.54
N ILE A 138 -4.29 4.80 -7.78
CA ILE A 138 -5.46 5.31 -7.08
C ILE A 138 -5.38 4.84 -5.63
N GLY A 139 -5.63 5.73 -4.68
CA GLY A 139 -5.71 5.41 -3.27
C GLY A 139 -4.85 6.30 -2.38
N SER A 140 -5.18 6.32 -1.09
CA SER A 140 -4.53 7.18 -0.12
C SER A 140 -3.05 6.83 0.09
N ILE A 141 -2.70 5.54 0.08
CA ILE A 141 -1.30 5.11 0.24
C ILE A 141 -0.46 5.62 -0.93
N ALA A 142 -0.91 5.42 -2.17
CA ALA A 142 -0.21 5.93 -3.34
C ALA A 142 -0.07 7.45 -3.34
N PHE A 143 -1.13 8.15 -2.91
CA PHE A 143 -1.15 9.61 -2.88
C PHE A 143 -0.15 10.19 -1.88
N TYR A 144 -0.15 9.70 -0.64
CA TYR A 144 0.72 10.23 0.42
C TYR A 144 2.17 9.75 0.32
N LEU A 145 2.42 8.62 -0.35
CA LEU A 145 3.75 8.06 -0.56
C LEU A 145 4.20 8.18 -2.04
N LYS A 146 3.70 9.19 -2.74
CA LYS A 146 3.95 9.38 -4.19
C LYS A 146 5.44 9.49 -4.49
N ASP A 147 6.19 10.26 -3.70
CA ASP A 147 7.62 10.49 -3.94
C ASP A 147 8.44 9.20 -3.76
N GLU A 148 8.14 8.45 -2.70
CA GLU A 148 8.76 7.16 -2.43
C GLU A 148 8.42 6.13 -3.52
N LEU A 149 7.17 6.17 -4.01
CA LEU A 149 6.70 5.31 -5.09
C LEU A 149 7.42 5.62 -6.40
N GLU A 150 7.57 6.90 -6.75
CA GLU A 150 8.31 7.34 -7.95
C GLU A 150 9.76 6.88 -7.92
N VAL A 151 10.44 7.04 -6.78
CA VAL A 151 11.81 6.55 -6.59
C VAL A 151 11.89 5.03 -6.79
N MET A 152 10.91 4.27 -6.29
CA MET A 152 10.88 2.82 -6.46
C MET A 152 10.64 2.42 -7.92
N LEU A 153 9.68 3.05 -8.60
CA LEU A 153 9.36 2.76 -10.01
C LEU A 153 10.54 3.07 -10.92
N ASN A 154 11.25 4.18 -10.69
CA ASN A 154 12.42 4.56 -11.47
C ASN A 154 13.54 3.52 -11.42
N LYS A 155 13.71 2.82 -10.28
CA LYS A 155 14.70 1.72 -10.17
C LYS A 155 14.42 0.56 -11.12
N TYR A 156 13.18 0.37 -11.52
CA TYR A 156 12.74 -0.69 -12.42
C TYR A 156 12.44 -0.17 -13.82
N GLU A 157 12.78 1.10 -14.11
CA GLU A 157 12.53 1.75 -15.40
C GLU A 157 11.04 1.76 -15.77
N ILE A 158 10.18 1.94 -14.75
CA ILE A 158 8.72 1.97 -14.89
C ILE A 158 8.27 3.43 -14.82
N LYS A 159 7.46 3.86 -15.78
CA LYS A 159 6.95 5.23 -15.85
C LYS A 159 5.77 5.41 -14.92
N LEU A 160 5.90 6.35 -13.96
CA LEU A 160 4.78 6.80 -13.15
C LEU A 160 3.84 7.65 -14.01
N GLY A 161 2.56 7.30 -14.01
CA GLY A 161 1.48 8.09 -14.59
C GLY A 161 0.80 8.99 -13.54
N ASN A 162 -0.52 9.08 -13.59
CA ASN A 162 -1.30 9.88 -12.64
C ASN A 162 -1.43 9.16 -11.30
N VAL A 163 -1.45 9.95 -10.21
CA VAL A 163 -1.73 9.46 -8.86
C VAL A 163 -2.94 10.22 -8.32
N LEU A 164 -4.01 9.50 -8.04
CA LEU A 164 -5.27 10.04 -7.54
C LEU A 164 -5.54 9.53 -6.13
N ARG A 165 -6.00 10.43 -5.24
CA ARG A 165 -6.35 10.03 -3.88
C ARG A 165 -7.63 9.21 -3.83
N ARG A 166 -8.63 9.57 -4.62
CA ARG A 166 -9.94 8.91 -4.73
C ARG A 166 -10.34 8.72 -6.18
N PRO A 167 -11.17 7.71 -6.50
CA PRO A 167 -11.63 7.48 -7.87
C PRO A 167 -12.40 8.65 -8.48
N ILE A 168 -13.07 9.47 -7.66
CA ILE A 168 -13.86 10.63 -8.09
C ILE A 168 -13.00 11.87 -8.39
N ASP A 169 -11.70 11.84 -8.09
CA ASP A 169 -10.76 12.95 -8.34
C ASP A 169 -10.25 12.93 -9.81
N GLY A 170 -10.70 11.96 -10.62
CA GLY A 170 -10.27 11.72 -12.01
C GLY A 170 -11.29 12.04 -13.07
#